data_a9b3ecdbc4f97ebc6da78e3d38213efe
#
_entry.id   a9b3ecdbc4f97ebc6da78e3d38213efe
#
_cell.length_a   1.000
_cell.length_b   1.000
_cell.length_c   1.000
_cell.angle_alpha   90.00
_cell.angle_beta   90.00
_cell.angle_gamma   90.00
#
_symmetry.space_group_name_H-M   'P 1'
#
loop_
_entity.id
_entity.type
_entity.pdbx_description
1 polymer ?
#
loop_
_entity_poly.entity_id
_entity_poly.type
_entity_poly.pdbx_seq_one_letter_code
_entity_poly.pdbx_strand_id
1 'polypeptide(L)'
;MENKMFCYQCQETAGCSGCTKFGVCGKSPDLARMQDLLIYTTKGLSEVTTRLREEGKEVSKDVNHLITINLFTTITNANFDDEVFYQRVKETLATKEDLLAKLANKENLSEAALWNAVSNEEMDVKVNLLSKIKDAILGSGKEESNIDKILDEKSTKVGVLATKDEDIRSLRELIIYGLKGMSAYMKHANALGYDSEDINAFMQATLAKTLDDNLSIDELIALTLETGKVGVDGMALLDSANTGTYGHPEITKVNIGVRNNPGILVSGHDLKDLELLLKQ
;
A
#
# COMPACT_ATOMS: atom_id res chain seq x y z
N MET A 1 -18.32 5.10 23.75
CA MET A 1 -18.00 3.77 23.18
C MET A 1 -16.69 3.93 22.45
N GLU A 2 -15.70 3.11 22.80
CA GLU A 2 -14.40 3.13 22.15
C GLU A 2 -14.55 2.69 20.67
N ASN A 3 -13.99 3.46 19.73
CA ASN A 3 -14.04 3.11 18.31
C ASN A 3 -13.16 1.88 18.09
N LYS A 4 -13.74 0.83 17.56
CA LYS A 4 -13.01 -0.39 17.23
C LYS A 4 -12.18 -0.28 15.96
N MET A 5 -12.54 0.64 15.07
CA MET A 5 -11.87 0.97 13.81
C MET A 5 -12.23 2.40 13.40
N PHE A 6 -11.53 2.93 12.42
CA PHE A 6 -11.99 4.10 11.67
C PHE A 6 -11.67 3.94 10.19
N CYS A 7 -12.67 4.04 9.32
CA CYS A 7 -12.47 3.99 7.87
C CYS A 7 -13.49 4.88 7.16
N TYR A 8 -13.00 5.72 6.24
CA TYR A 8 -13.83 6.69 5.48
C TYR A 8 -13.49 6.72 3.98
N GLN A 9 -12.80 5.68 3.48
CA GLN A 9 -12.21 5.67 2.13
C GLN A 9 -13.21 5.56 0.98
N CYS A 10 -14.48 5.25 1.24
CA CYS A 10 -15.49 5.13 0.19
C CYS A 10 -16.72 5.99 0.49
N GLN A 11 -17.50 6.28 -0.55
CA GLN A 11 -18.75 7.06 -0.43
C GLN A 11 -19.82 6.37 0.43
N GLU A 12 -19.73 5.04 0.60
CA GLU A 12 -20.66 4.23 1.41
C GLU A 12 -20.33 4.27 2.90
N THR A 13 -19.38 5.09 3.32
CA THR A 13 -18.96 5.16 4.72
C THR A 13 -20.14 5.52 5.64
N ALA A 14 -20.23 4.86 6.79
CA ALA A 14 -21.39 4.96 7.70
C ALA A 14 -21.69 6.41 8.09
N GLY A 15 -22.91 6.87 7.80
CA GLY A 15 -23.39 8.21 8.13
C GLY A 15 -22.59 9.34 7.48
N CYS A 16 -21.88 9.10 6.39
CA CYS A 16 -20.96 10.05 5.73
C CYS A 16 -19.85 10.59 6.67
N SER A 17 -19.60 9.92 7.80
CA SER A 17 -18.65 10.38 8.83
C SER A 17 -17.54 9.38 9.14
N GLY A 18 -17.72 8.12 8.79
CA GLY A 18 -16.74 7.05 9.01
C GLY A 18 -17.33 5.78 9.60
N CYS A 19 -16.81 4.64 9.20
CA CYS A 19 -17.13 3.34 9.79
C CYS A 19 -16.29 3.16 11.08
N THR A 20 -16.97 3.02 12.22
CA THR A 20 -16.29 2.97 13.54
C THR A 20 -16.47 1.64 14.28
N LYS A 21 -17.40 0.80 13.84
CA LYS A 21 -17.68 -0.51 14.45
C LYS A 21 -17.40 -1.65 13.51
N PHE A 22 -17.82 -1.51 12.25
CA PHE A 22 -17.68 -2.45 11.16
C PHE A 22 -17.82 -1.67 9.83
N GLY A 23 -17.09 -2.05 8.81
CA GLY A 23 -17.22 -1.43 7.48
C GLY A 23 -18.57 -1.75 6.83
N VAL A 24 -19.22 -0.77 6.21
CA VAL A 24 -20.43 -0.99 5.39
C VAL A 24 -20.14 -2.01 4.27
N CYS A 25 -18.90 -2.03 3.76
CA CYS A 25 -18.43 -3.00 2.76
C CYS A 25 -18.14 -4.40 3.31
N GLY A 26 -18.30 -4.64 4.62
CA GLY A 26 -17.97 -5.91 5.26
C GLY A 26 -16.57 -5.97 5.91
N LYS A 27 -15.78 -4.90 5.86
CA LYS A 27 -14.45 -4.86 6.48
C LYS A 27 -14.56 -4.99 8.00
N SER A 28 -13.83 -5.96 8.57
CA SER A 28 -13.75 -6.14 10.02
C SER A 28 -12.92 -5.05 10.69
N PRO A 29 -13.09 -4.80 12.00
CA PRO A 29 -12.22 -3.90 12.75
C PRO A 29 -10.76 -4.32 12.73
N ASP A 30 -10.47 -5.61 12.81
CA ASP A 30 -9.12 -6.16 12.84
C ASP A 30 -8.43 -5.93 11.49
N LEU A 31 -9.12 -6.23 10.39
CA LEU A 31 -8.64 -5.92 9.05
C LEU A 31 -8.37 -4.43 8.85
N ALA A 32 -9.27 -3.55 9.30
CA ALA A 32 -9.07 -2.11 9.16
C ALA A 32 -7.82 -1.63 9.91
N ARG A 33 -7.62 -2.11 11.15
CA ARG A 33 -6.42 -1.78 11.93
C ARG A 33 -5.14 -2.34 11.32
N MET A 34 -5.20 -3.55 10.75
CA MET A 34 -4.05 -4.14 10.08
C MET A 34 -3.69 -3.41 8.79
N GLN A 35 -4.68 -2.89 8.06
CA GLN A 35 -4.44 -1.99 6.93
C GLN A 35 -3.77 -0.69 7.37
N ASP A 36 -4.19 -0.09 8.48
CA ASP A 36 -3.56 1.10 9.05
C ASP A 36 -2.12 0.81 9.48
N LEU A 37 -1.85 -0.36 10.06
CA LEU A 37 -0.51 -0.80 10.42
C LEU A 37 0.38 -0.99 9.17
N LEU A 38 -0.16 -1.57 8.10
CA LEU A 38 0.57 -1.70 6.84
C LEU A 38 0.94 -0.34 6.26
N ILE A 39 0.04 0.64 6.29
CA ILE A 39 0.35 2.01 5.87
C ILE A 39 1.44 2.61 6.77
N TYR A 40 1.34 2.45 8.09
CA TYR A 40 2.34 2.95 9.03
C TYR A 40 3.74 2.36 8.78
N THR A 41 3.84 1.04 8.62
CA THR A 41 5.13 0.38 8.33
C THR A 41 5.67 0.75 6.96
N THR A 42 4.78 0.97 5.98
CA THR A 42 5.16 1.44 4.64
C THR A 42 5.66 2.89 4.66
N LYS A 43 5.09 3.76 5.50
CA LYS A 43 5.64 5.12 5.74
C LYS A 43 7.07 5.04 6.27
N GLY A 44 7.32 4.18 7.27
CA GLY A 44 8.66 3.97 7.81
C GLY A 44 9.65 3.42 6.78
N LEU A 45 9.25 2.45 5.97
CA LEU A 45 10.06 1.95 4.85
C LEU A 45 10.34 3.06 3.83
N SER A 46 9.35 3.89 3.52
CA SER A 46 9.47 5.00 2.57
C SER A 46 10.42 6.09 3.05
N GLU A 47 10.48 6.35 4.36
CA GLU A 47 11.49 7.25 4.93
C GLU A 47 12.91 6.70 4.76
N VAL A 48 13.10 5.41 5.02
CA VAL A 48 14.39 4.74 4.84
C VAL A 48 14.85 4.78 3.38
N THR A 49 13.95 4.48 2.44
CA THR A 49 14.29 4.54 1.01
C THR A 49 14.55 5.95 0.51
N THR A 50 13.85 6.95 1.04
CA THR A 50 14.12 8.37 0.75
C THR A 50 15.52 8.77 1.22
N ARG A 51 15.88 8.41 2.46
CA ARG A 51 17.22 8.67 3.00
C ARG A 51 18.33 7.98 2.20
N LEU A 52 18.09 6.74 1.74
CA LEU A 52 19.05 6.04 0.88
C LEU A 52 19.30 6.82 -0.42
N ARG A 53 18.25 7.35 -1.07
CA ARG A 53 18.39 8.18 -2.27
C ARG A 53 19.13 9.50 -1.98
N GLU A 54 18.87 10.14 -0.85
CA GLU A 54 19.60 11.33 -0.40
C GLU A 54 21.10 11.04 -0.20
N GLU A 55 21.47 9.82 0.22
CA GLU A 55 22.85 9.33 0.30
C GLU A 55 23.42 8.88 -1.06
N GLY A 56 22.70 9.04 -2.17
CA GLY A 56 23.11 8.63 -3.51
C GLY A 56 23.07 7.11 -3.74
N LYS A 57 22.31 6.37 -2.92
CA LYS A 57 22.14 4.91 -3.03
C LYS A 57 20.89 4.57 -3.82
N GLU A 58 20.98 3.52 -4.64
CA GLU A 58 19.84 3.02 -5.41
C GLU A 58 18.88 2.23 -4.52
N VAL A 59 17.59 2.36 -4.81
CA VAL A 59 16.51 1.53 -4.27
C VAL A 59 16.08 0.53 -5.34
N SER A 60 16.06 -0.74 -5.01
CA SER A 60 15.74 -1.78 -5.99
C SER A 60 14.29 -1.71 -6.46
N LYS A 61 14.03 -2.19 -7.68
CA LYS A 61 12.67 -2.29 -8.24
C LYS A 61 11.74 -3.12 -7.36
N ASP A 62 12.23 -4.17 -6.72
CA ASP A 62 11.42 -5.01 -5.83
C ASP A 62 10.94 -4.22 -4.61
N VAL A 63 11.78 -3.36 -4.04
CA VAL A 63 11.38 -2.48 -2.93
C VAL A 63 10.37 -1.43 -3.38
N ASN A 64 10.59 -0.81 -4.55
CA ASN A 64 9.62 0.11 -5.14
C ASN A 64 8.27 -0.57 -5.36
N HIS A 65 8.30 -1.77 -5.92
CA HIS A 65 7.10 -2.58 -6.14
C HIS A 65 6.39 -2.98 -4.83
N LEU A 66 7.15 -3.38 -3.80
CA LEU A 66 6.59 -3.71 -2.49
C LEU A 66 5.80 -2.53 -1.92
N ILE A 67 6.36 -1.31 -1.94
CA ILE A 67 5.68 -0.09 -1.47
C ILE A 67 4.42 0.18 -2.30
N THR A 68 4.52 0.08 -3.62
CA THR A 68 3.38 0.25 -4.54
C THR A 68 2.25 -0.73 -4.21
N ILE A 69 2.56 -2.01 -4.03
CA ILE A 69 1.56 -3.05 -3.72
C ILE A 69 0.98 -2.87 -2.32
N ASN A 70 1.77 -2.44 -1.33
CA ASN A 70 1.26 -2.15 0.01
C ASN A 70 0.20 -1.03 -0.02
N LEU A 71 0.46 0.05 -0.77
CA LEU A 71 -0.53 1.11 -0.95
C LEU A 71 -1.77 0.61 -1.71
N PHE A 72 -1.56 -0.10 -2.82
CA PHE A 72 -2.63 -0.63 -3.67
C PHE A 72 -3.57 -1.56 -2.89
N THR A 73 -3.04 -2.53 -2.13
CA THR A 73 -3.85 -3.51 -1.40
C THR A 73 -4.72 -2.90 -0.31
N THR A 74 -4.40 -1.68 0.15
CA THR A 74 -5.18 -0.94 1.15
C THR A 74 -6.26 -0.02 0.55
N ILE A 75 -6.44 -0.01 -0.77
CA ILE A 75 -7.50 0.76 -1.42
C ILE A 75 -8.86 0.18 -1.04
N THR A 76 -9.74 1.01 -0.49
CA THR A 76 -11.13 0.74 -0.12
C THR A 76 -11.43 -0.72 0.24
N ASN A 77 -11.89 -1.50 -0.75
CA ASN A 77 -12.32 -2.90 -0.63
C ASN A 77 -11.56 -3.83 -1.61
N ALA A 78 -10.28 -3.53 -1.87
CA ALA A 78 -9.46 -4.31 -2.79
C ALA A 78 -9.06 -5.68 -2.22
N ASN A 79 -8.83 -5.77 -0.90
CA ASN A 79 -8.44 -7.00 -0.23
C ASN A 79 -9.07 -7.11 1.16
N PHE A 80 -9.63 -8.27 1.49
CA PHE A 80 -10.26 -8.59 2.78
C PHE A 80 -9.59 -9.78 3.49
N ASP A 81 -8.44 -10.25 3.02
CA ASP A 81 -7.71 -11.36 3.60
C ASP A 81 -6.75 -10.88 4.69
N ASP A 82 -7.11 -11.10 5.95
CA ASP A 82 -6.31 -10.71 7.13
C ASP A 82 -4.89 -11.30 7.08
N GLU A 83 -4.75 -12.56 6.67
CA GLU A 83 -3.44 -13.23 6.61
C GLU A 83 -2.49 -12.55 5.65
N VAL A 84 -2.99 -12.11 4.49
CA VAL A 84 -2.20 -11.35 3.51
C VAL A 84 -1.66 -10.06 4.13
N PHE A 85 -2.42 -9.37 4.98
CA PHE A 85 -1.95 -8.15 5.63
C PHE A 85 -0.88 -8.44 6.69
N TYR A 86 -1.03 -9.48 7.50
CA TYR A 86 0.02 -9.90 8.43
C TYR A 86 1.33 -10.22 7.70
N GLN A 87 1.26 -10.96 6.60
CA GLN A 87 2.44 -11.30 5.80
C GLN A 87 3.09 -10.06 5.20
N ARG A 88 2.30 -9.13 4.64
CA ARG A 88 2.82 -7.89 4.06
C ARG A 88 3.47 -6.99 5.10
N VAL A 89 2.90 -6.88 6.29
CA VAL A 89 3.52 -6.11 7.38
C VAL A 89 4.87 -6.72 7.75
N LYS A 90 4.95 -8.05 7.92
CA LYS A 90 6.18 -8.77 8.23
C LYS A 90 7.24 -8.57 7.13
N GLU A 91 6.86 -8.72 5.87
CA GLU A 91 7.73 -8.48 4.70
C GLU A 91 8.25 -7.04 4.66
N THR A 92 7.36 -6.08 4.91
CA THR A 92 7.71 -4.64 4.94
C THR A 92 8.71 -4.34 6.06
N LEU A 93 8.50 -4.90 7.26
CA LEU A 93 9.41 -4.74 8.40
C LEU A 93 10.77 -5.37 8.12
N ALA A 94 10.83 -6.57 7.57
CA ALA A 94 12.07 -7.25 7.21
C ALA A 94 12.85 -6.44 6.15
N THR A 95 12.17 -6.01 5.08
CA THR A 95 12.79 -5.18 4.03
C THR A 95 13.30 -3.86 4.60
N LYS A 96 12.53 -3.21 5.48
CA LYS A 96 12.92 -1.96 6.14
C LYS A 96 14.19 -2.15 6.97
N GLU A 97 14.29 -3.23 7.74
CA GLU A 97 15.45 -3.54 8.57
C GLU A 97 16.71 -3.73 7.72
N ASP A 98 16.61 -4.50 6.64
CA ASP A 98 17.70 -4.73 5.70
C ASP A 98 18.20 -3.42 5.06
N LEU A 99 17.29 -2.49 4.76
CA LEU A 99 17.63 -1.19 4.19
C LEU A 99 18.14 -0.22 5.24
N LEU A 100 17.57 -0.24 6.44
CA LEU A 100 18.03 0.58 7.56
C LEU A 100 19.49 0.27 7.94
N ALA A 101 19.90 -1.01 7.81
CA ALA A 101 21.29 -1.41 8.00
C ALA A 101 22.27 -0.77 6.99
N LYS A 102 21.78 -0.38 5.81
CA LYS A 102 22.57 0.23 4.73
C LYS A 102 22.70 1.76 4.86
N LEU A 103 21.90 2.42 5.71
CA LEU A 103 22.00 3.85 5.94
C LEU A 103 23.30 4.20 6.65
N ALA A 104 24.00 5.22 6.15
CA ALA A 104 25.16 5.78 6.79
C ALA A 104 24.77 6.67 7.98
N ASN A 105 23.68 7.44 7.85
CA ASN A 105 23.14 8.30 8.90
C ASN A 105 21.73 7.87 9.28
N LYS A 106 21.52 7.55 10.57
CA LYS A 106 20.23 7.16 11.15
C LYS A 106 19.66 8.22 12.10
N GLU A 107 20.25 9.41 12.13
CA GLU A 107 19.78 10.50 12.98
C GLU A 107 18.45 11.05 12.48
N ASN A 108 17.59 11.45 13.42
CA ASN A 108 16.31 12.07 13.17
C ASN A 108 15.33 11.22 12.32
N LEU A 109 15.48 9.89 12.35
CA LEU A 109 14.47 8.99 11.78
C LEU A 109 13.22 8.95 12.67
N SER A 110 12.06 8.88 12.04
CA SER A 110 10.78 8.76 12.74
C SER A 110 10.66 7.44 13.51
N GLU A 111 9.72 7.41 14.45
CA GLU A 111 9.38 6.17 15.15
C GLU A 111 8.92 5.07 14.17
N ALA A 112 8.24 5.42 13.08
CA ALA A 112 7.82 4.46 12.06
C ALA A 112 8.99 3.82 11.32
N ALA A 113 10.07 4.58 11.07
CA ALA A 113 11.30 4.05 10.46
C ALA A 113 12.06 3.11 11.42
N LEU A 114 12.05 3.42 12.72
CA LEU A 114 12.81 2.67 13.72
C LEU A 114 12.04 1.49 14.33
N TRP A 115 10.70 1.55 14.36
CA TRP A 115 9.88 0.51 14.99
C TRP A 115 9.99 -0.83 14.26
N ASN A 116 10.24 -1.90 15.02
CA ASN A 116 10.21 -3.28 14.55
C ASN A 116 9.43 -4.18 15.53
N ALA A 117 8.75 -5.21 15.02
CA ALA A 117 8.02 -6.19 15.83
C ALA A 117 8.92 -7.28 16.41
N VAL A 118 10.20 -7.31 16.07
CA VAL A 118 11.13 -8.40 16.41
C VAL A 118 12.42 -7.82 16.98
N SER A 119 12.88 -8.35 18.11
CA SER A 119 14.19 -8.05 18.66
C SER A 119 15.32 -8.62 17.78
N ASN A 120 16.49 -7.97 17.78
CA ASN A 120 17.66 -8.39 17.00
C ASN A 120 18.11 -9.85 17.30
N GLU A 121 17.80 -10.38 18.48
CA GLU A 121 18.15 -11.77 18.86
C GLU A 121 17.26 -12.83 18.18
N GLU A 122 16.07 -12.45 17.70
CA GLU A 122 15.19 -13.36 16.96
C GLU A 122 15.39 -13.29 15.44
N MET A 123 16.18 -12.34 14.93
CA MET A 123 16.41 -12.16 13.49
C MET A 123 17.29 -13.27 12.87
N ASP A 124 18.24 -13.83 13.58
CA ASP A 124 19.06 -14.96 13.11
C ASP A 124 18.26 -16.25 12.86
N VAL A 125 17.08 -16.37 13.49
CA VAL A 125 16.12 -17.44 13.24
C VAL A 125 15.32 -17.20 11.95
N LYS A 126 15.27 -15.97 11.45
CA LYS A 126 14.39 -15.55 10.33
C LYS A 126 14.89 -15.86 8.92
N VAL A 127 16.20 -15.98 8.69
CA VAL A 127 16.73 -16.44 7.38
C VAL A 127 16.22 -17.86 7.09
N ASN A 128 15.98 -18.67 8.14
CA ASN A 128 15.33 -19.96 8.05
C ASN A 128 13.78 -19.92 8.00
N LEU A 129 13.14 -18.79 8.34
CA LEU A 129 11.68 -18.68 8.38
C LEU A 129 11.08 -18.38 6.99
N LEU A 130 11.76 -17.61 6.15
CA LEU A 130 11.33 -17.40 4.75
C LEU A 130 11.34 -18.73 3.93
N SER A 131 12.24 -19.65 4.27
CA SER A 131 12.21 -21.02 3.68
C SER A 131 11.12 -21.89 4.29
N LYS A 132 10.78 -21.72 5.58
CA LYS A 132 9.75 -22.50 6.28
C LYS A 132 8.32 -21.98 6.03
N ILE A 133 8.13 -20.70 5.66
CA ILE A 133 6.83 -20.16 5.25
C ILE A 133 6.34 -20.81 3.95
N LYS A 134 7.25 -21.22 3.05
CA LYS A 134 6.89 -22.04 1.87
C LYS A 134 6.34 -23.42 2.24
N ASP A 135 6.77 -23.98 3.36
CA ASP A 135 6.38 -25.32 3.79
C ASP A 135 5.13 -25.31 4.71
N ALA A 136 4.81 -24.18 5.37
CA ALA A 136 3.67 -24.05 6.27
C ALA A 136 2.33 -23.74 5.57
N ILE A 137 2.30 -23.53 4.26
CA ILE A 137 1.07 -23.32 3.48
C ILE A 137 0.18 -24.58 3.44
N LEU A 138 0.63 -25.70 3.97
CA LEU A 138 -0.01 -27.02 3.82
C LEU A 138 -0.57 -27.66 5.11
N GLY A 139 -0.80 -26.93 6.19
CA GLY A 139 -1.50 -27.60 7.29
C GLY A 139 -1.48 -26.99 8.67
N SER A 140 -2.65 -26.81 9.17
CA SER A 140 -3.13 -26.93 10.57
C SER A 140 -2.88 -25.80 11.57
N GLY A 141 -4.01 -25.37 12.20
CA GLY A 141 -4.09 -24.85 13.58
C GLY A 141 -3.28 -23.60 13.86
N LYS A 142 -3.89 -22.42 13.74
CA LYS A 142 -3.28 -21.12 14.08
C LYS A 142 -2.99 -21.06 15.59
N GLU A 143 -1.77 -21.37 16.01
CA GLU A 143 -1.22 -20.75 17.20
C GLU A 143 -0.80 -19.32 16.83
N GLU A 144 -1.46 -18.32 17.41
CA GLU A 144 -1.13 -16.91 17.27
C GLU A 144 0.32 -16.70 17.71
N SER A 145 1.17 -16.29 16.77
CA SER A 145 2.59 -16.11 17.09
C SER A 145 2.78 -14.90 18.02
N ASN A 146 3.85 -14.88 18.81
CA ASN A 146 4.17 -13.71 19.65
C ASN A 146 4.30 -12.42 18.83
N ILE A 147 4.75 -12.53 17.56
CA ILE A 147 4.84 -11.43 16.62
C ILE A 147 3.44 -10.89 16.28
N ASP A 148 2.46 -11.77 16.01
CA ASP A 148 1.11 -11.34 15.65
C ASP A 148 0.47 -10.51 16.76
N LYS A 149 0.69 -10.88 18.04
CA LYS A 149 0.25 -10.07 19.20
C LYS A 149 0.88 -8.67 19.23
N ILE A 150 2.18 -8.58 18.94
CA ILE A 150 2.88 -7.29 18.88
C ILE A 150 2.33 -6.44 17.73
N LEU A 151 2.04 -7.05 16.58
CA LEU A 151 1.41 -6.37 15.44
C LEU A 151 0.01 -5.85 15.80
N ASP A 152 -0.81 -6.70 16.45
CA ASP A 152 -2.16 -6.32 16.89
C ASP A 152 -2.13 -5.16 17.90
N GLU A 153 -1.26 -5.21 18.89
CA GLU A 153 -1.08 -4.11 19.86
C GLU A 153 -0.65 -2.81 19.17
N LYS A 154 0.29 -2.87 18.22
CA LYS A 154 0.72 -1.68 17.47
C LYS A 154 -0.40 -1.13 16.59
N SER A 155 -1.18 -1.99 15.95
CA SER A 155 -2.28 -1.60 15.07
C SER A 155 -3.34 -0.73 15.77
N THR A 156 -3.50 -0.86 17.08
CA THR A 156 -4.43 -0.04 17.87
C THR A 156 -3.94 1.38 18.13
N LYS A 157 -2.63 1.65 17.93
CA LYS A 157 -1.97 2.92 18.26
C LYS A 157 -1.67 3.79 17.04
N VAL A 158 -1.72 3.19 15.86
CA VAL A 158 -1.44 3.84 14.58
C VAL A 158 -2.70 3.87 13.72
N GLY A 159 -2.88 4.77 12.85
CA GLY A 159 -4.06 4.87 12.02
C GLY A 159 -4.57 6.30 11.96
N VAL A 160 -5.65 6.49 11.23
CA VAL A 160 -6.17 7.82 10.89
C VAL A 160 -6.34 8.72 12.12
N LEU A 161 -6.95 8.20 13.19
CA LEU A 161 -7.26 8.99 14.39
C LEU A 161 -6.05 9.19 15.32
N ALA A 162 -4.88 8.67 15.00
CA ALA A 162 -3.65 8.95 15.75
C ALA A 162 -3.24 10.43 15.64
N THR A 163 -3.42 11.04 14.46
CA THR A 163 -3.25 12.49 14.27
C THR A 163 -4.44 13.22 14.89
N LYS A 164 -4.19 14.02 15.92
CA LYS A 164 -5.25 14.66 16.72
C LYS A 164 -5.83 15.91 16.08
N ASP A 165 -4.99 16.72 15.46
CA ASP A 165 -5.42 17.90 14.72
C ASP A 165 -6.20 17.45 13.48
N GLU A 166 -7.41 17.96 13.31
CA GLU A 166 -8.34 17.53 12.28
C GLU A 166 -7.95 18.02 10.89
N ASP A 167 -7.43 19.23 10.78
CA ASP A 167 -7.02 19.80 9.51
C ASP A 167 -5.76 19.12 9.00
N ILE A 168 -4.76 18.93 9.86
CA ILE A 168 -3.53 18.18 9.54
C ILE A 168 -3.85 16.73 9.18
N ARG A 169 -4.72 16.08 9.97
CA ARG A 169 -5.19 14.72 9.69
C ARG A 169 -5.83 14.62 8.32
N SER A 170 -6.76 15.51 8.01
CA SER A 170 -7.51 15.49 6.75
C SER A 170 -6.59 15.67 5.54
N LEU A 171 -5.62 16.58 5.62
CA LEU A 171 -4.65 16.81 4.55
C LEU A 171 -3.70 15.61 4.38
N ARG A 172 -3.18 15.06 5.49
CA ARG A 172 -2.33 13.85 5.43
C ARG A 172 -3.08 12.68 4.79
N GLU A 173 -4.32 12.45 5.18
CA GLU A 173 -5.12 11.35 4.63
C GLU A 173 -5.52 11.60 3.18
N LEU A 174 -5.75 12.84 2.76
CA LEU A 174 -5.97 13.18 1.35
C LEU A 174 -4.74 12.88 0.49
N ILE A 175 -3.54 13.21 0.98
CA ILE A 175 -2.26 12.86 0.34
C ILE A 175 -2.14 11.34 0.22
N ILE A 176 -2.34 10.61 1.33
CA ILE A 176 -2.25 9.13 1.34
C ILE A 176 -3.25 8.52 0.37
N TYR A 177 -4.46 9.06 0.29
CA TYR A 177 -5.49 8.60 -0.64
C TYR A 177 -5.08 8.84 -2.10
N GLY A 178 -4.48 10.00 -2.40
CA GLY A 178 -3.87 10.29 -3.70
C GLY A 178 -2.76 9.31 -4.06
N LEU A 179 -1.85 9.02 -3.11
CA LEU A 179 -0.77 8.05 -3.31
C LEU A 179 -1.29 6.61 -3.53
N LYS A 180 -2.38 6.22 -2.87
CA LYS A 180 -3.06 4.94 -3.15
C LYS A 180 -3.60 4.90 -4.58
N GLY A 181 -4.21 5.99 -5.06
CA GLY A 181 -4.65 6.11 -6.46
C GLY A 181 -3.48 5.96 -7.43
N MET A 182 -2.37 6.67 -7.20
CA MET A 182 -1.15 6.53 -8.00
C MET A 182 -0.61 5.09 -7.98
N SER A 183 -0.64 4.43 -6.82
CA SER A 183 -0.19 3.04 -6.70
C SER A 183 -0.97 2.07 -7.58
N ALA A 184 -2.26 2.34 -7.84
CA ALA A 184 -3.05 1.55 -8.77
C ALA A 184 -2.53 1.70 -10.21
N TYR A 185 -2.24 2.93 -10.65
CA TYR A 185 -1.66 3.17 -11.98
C TYR A 185 -0.28 2.52 -12.12
N MET A 186 0.59 2.69 -11.12
CA MET A 186 1.92 2.10 -11.10
C MET A 186 1.87 0.57 -11.12
N LYS A 187 1.00 -0.06 -10.31
CA LYS A 187 0.83 -1.53 -10.28
C LYS A 187 0.48 -2.08 -11.66
N HIS A 188 -0.45 -1.43 -12.36
CA HIS A 188 -0.85 -1.89 -13.69
C HIS A 188 0.23 -1.62 -14.75
N ALA A 189 0.92 -0.48 -14.69
CA ALA A 189 2.06 -0.20 -15.56
C ALA A 189 3.21 -1.20 -15.33
N ASN A 190 3.55 -1.49 -14.08
CA ASN A 190 4.58 -2.47 -13.71
C ASN A 190 4.24 -3.88 -14.21
N ALA A 191 2.96 -4.30 -14.19
CA ALA A 191 2.52 -5.58 -14.74
C ALA A 191 2.78 -5.72 -16.26
N LEU A 192 2.92 -4.60 -16.96
CA LEU A 192 3.28 -4.52 -18.37
C LEU A 192 4.78 -4.24 -18.61
N GLY A 193 5.59 -4.18 -17.53
CA GLY A 193 7.03 -3.94 -17.61
C GLY A 193 7.43 -2.46 -17.66
N TYR A 194 6.50 -1.53 -17.46
CA TYR A 194 6.75 -0.10 -17.40
C TYR A 194 6.91 0.35 -15.95
N ASP A 195 7.93 1.19 -15.69
CA ASP A 195 8.25 1.71 -14.37
C ASP A 195 8.84 3.12 -14.49
N SER A 196 8.80 3.89 -13.40
CA SER A 196 9.39 5.24 -13.32
C SER A 196 9.98 5.45 -11.94
N GLU A 197 11.31 5.61 -11.89
CA GLU A 197 12.01 5.90 -10.64
C GLU A 197 11.61 7.26 -10.06
N ASP A 198 11.36 8.26 -10.88
CA ASP A 198 10.95 9.59 -10.42
C ASP A 198 9.58 9.53 -9.70
N ILE A 199 8.63 8.77 -10.25
CA ILE A 199 7.33 8.56 -9.61
C ILE A 199 7.49 7.75 -8.32
N ASN A 200 8.28 6.68 -8.33
CA ASN A 200 8.56 5.87 -7.14
C ASN A 200 9.20 6.72 -6.03
N ALA A 201 10.22 7.50 -6.36
CA ALA A 201 10.91 8.38 -5.42
C ALA A 201 9.96 9.43 -4.82
N PHE A 202 9.14 10.07 -5.68
CA PHE A 202 8.14 11.04 -5.23
C PHE A 202 7.11 10.40 -4.28
N MET A 203 6.53 9.26 -4.65
CA MET A 203 5.53 8.57 -3.84
C MET A 203 6.09 8.24 -2.45
N GLN A 204 7.31 7.74 -2.38
CA GLN A 204 7.96 7.36 -1.13
C GLN A 204 8.32 8.58 -0.29
N ALA A 205 8.93 9.61 -0.88
CA ALA A 205 9.26 10.84 -0.17
C ALA A 205 8.00 11.54 0.37
N THR A 206 6.93 11.58 -0.43
CA THR A 206 5.65 12.16 -0.03
C THR A 206 4.98 11.36 1.09
N LEU A 207 5.01 10.03 1.00
CA LEU A 207 4.45 9.17 2.05
C LEU A 207 5.22 9.34 3.37
N ALA A 208 6.55 9.42 3.32
CA ALA A 208 7.40 9.70 4.48
C ALA A 208 7.09 11.06 5.12
N LYS A 209 6.89 12.11 4.31
CA LYS A 209 6.53 13.45 4.80
C LYS A 209 5.24 13.47 5.61
N THR A 210 4.31 12.53 5.40
CA THR A 210 3.10 12.44 6.24
C THR A 210 3.38 12.03 7.69
N LEU A 211 4.61 11.66 8.04
CA LEU A 211 5.07 11.40 9.41
C LEU A 211 5.58 12.67 10.12
N ASP A 212 5.89 13.74 9.39
CA ASP A 212 6.49 14.95 9.95
C ASP A 212 5.41 15.83 10.61
N ASP A 213 5.45 15.89 11.94
CA ASP A 213 4.53 16.70 12.75
C ASP A 213 4.82 18.20 12.70
N ASN A 214 5.94 18.64 12.09
CA ASN A 214 6.30 20.04 11.95
C ASN A 214 5.76 20.69 10.67
N LEU A 215 5.23 19.91 9.73
CA LEU A 215 4.64 20.46 8.50
C LEU A 215 3.39 21.31 8.81
N SER A 216 3.42 22.54 8.32
CA SER A 216 2.29 23.45 8.39
C SER A 216 1.14 23.01 7.44
N ILE A 217 -0.04 23.57 7.66
CA ILE A 217 -1.21 23.38 6.79
C ILE A 217 -0.88 23.79 5.35
N ASP A 218 -0.20 24.92 5.15
CA ASP A 218 0.16 25.42 3.81
C ASP A 218 1.11 24.47 3.08
N GLU A 219 2.10 23.90 3.80
CA GLU A 219 3.01 22.89 3.23
C GLU A 219 2.28 21.59 2.87
N LEU A 220 1.32 21.17 3.69
CA LEU A 220 0.49 19.99 3.39
C LEU A 220 -0.45 20.25 2.19
N ILE A 221 -1.00 21.46 2.05
CA ILE A 221 -1.78 21.85 0.87
C ILE A 221 -0.90 21.80 -0.39
N ALA A 222 0.30 22.38 -0.33
CA ALA A 222 1.24 22.36 -1.44
C ALA A 222 1.62 20.91 -1.83
N LEU A 223 1.86 20.05 -0.84
CA LEU A 223 2.16 18.64 -1.05
C LEU A 223 0.97 17.88 -1.66
N THR A 224 -0.27 18.23 -1.27
CA THR A 224 -1.50 17.66 -1.86
C THR A 224 -1.60 18.00 -3.35
N LEU A 225 -1.36 19.25 -3.70
CA LEU A 225 -1.39 19.71 -5.10
C LEU A 225 -0.28 19.04 -5.93
N GLU A 226 0.92 18.92 -5.39
CA GLU A 226 2.04 18.24 -6.06
C GLU A 226 1.75 16.74 -6.23
N THR A 227 1.09 16.09 -5.24
CA THR A 227 0.62 14.71 -5.37
C THR A 227 -0.35 14.55 -6.54
N GLY A 228 -1.26 15.50 -6.72
CA GLY A 228 -2.17 15.51 -7.87
C GLY A 228 -1.43 15.66 -9.19
N LYS A 229 -0.43 16.53 -9.25
CA LYS A 229 0.38 16.78 -10.45
C LYS A 229 1.18 15.52 -10.86
N VAL A 230 1.91 14.90 -9.94
CA VAL A 230 2.64 13.66 -10.23
C VAL A 230 1.69 12.49 -10.50
N GLY A 231 0.47 12.54 -9.98
CA GLY A 231 -0.61 11.61 -10.32
C GLY A 231 -0.93 11.61 -11.82
N VAL A 232 -0.83 12.76 -12.51
CA VAL A 232 -0.98 12.85 -13.98
C VAL A 232 0.15 12.12 -14.69
N ASP A 233 1.39 12.21 -14.19
CA ASP A 233 2.53 11.48 -14.74
C ASP A 233 2.35 9.96 -14.59
N GLY A 234 1.80 9.51 -13.46
CA GLY A 234 1.42 8.10 -13.23
C GLY A 234 0.36 7.61 -14.21
N MET A 235 -0.67 8.42 -14.50
CA MET A 235 -1.67 8.10 -15.52
C MET A 235 -1.06 8.04 -16.92
N ALA A 236 -0.17 8.97 -17.26
CA ALA A 236 0.53 8.99 -18.55
C ALA A 236 1.43 7.75 -18.72
N LEU A 237 2.09 7.31 -17.65
CA LEU A 237 2.88 6.07 -17.67
C LEU A 237 1.98 4.85 -17.94
N LEU A 238 0.83 4.76 -17.28
CA LEU A 238 -0.13 3.67 -17.51
C LEU A 238 -0.70 3.70 -18.94
N ASP A 239 -1.05 4.88 -19.45
CA ASP A 239 -1.49 5.04 -20.84
C ASP A 239 -0.42 4.54 -21.82
N SER A 240 0.83 4.93 -21.62
CA SER A 240 1.96 4.47 -22.42
C SER A 240 2.17 2.96 -22.32
N ALA A 241 1.99 2.38 -21.15
CA ALA A 241 2.09 0.94 -20.93
C ALA A 241 0.99 0.16 -21.69
N ASN A 242 -0.25 0.63 -21.60
CA ASN A 242 -1.38 0.00 -22.26
C ASN A 242 -1.31 0.17 -23.79
N THR A 243 -1.09 1.38 -24.28
CA THR A 243 -1.04 1.66 -25.72
C THR A 243 0.17 1.04 -26.39
N GLY A 244 1.32 0.99 -25.69
CA GLY A 244 2.52 0.31 -26.16
C GLY A 244 2.38 -1.21 -26.22
N THR A 245 1.56 -1.80 -25.35
CA THR A 245 1.35 -3.27 -25.28
C THR A 245 0.20 -3.73 -26.18
N TYR A 246 -0.92 -3.01 -26.19
CA TYR A 246 -2.19 -3.43 -26.82
C TYR A 246 -2.61 -2.56 -27.99
N GLY A 247 -1.89 -1.50 -28.28
CA GLY A 247 -2.23 -0.53 -29.34
C GLY A 247 -3.19 0.56 -28.88
N HIS A 248 -3.35 1.57 -29.74
CA HIS A 248 -4.24 2.69 -29.45
C HIS A 248 -5.70 2.29 -29.60
N PRO A 249 -6.62 2.88 -28.79
CA PRO A 249 -8.05 2.67 -28.95
C PRO A 249 -8.55 3.12 -30.34
N GLU A 250 -9.38 2.31 -30.98
CA GLU A 250 -9.99 2.58 -32.26
C GLU A 250 -11.52 2.50 -32.19
N ILE A 251 -12.21 3.28 -33.04
CA ILE A 251 -13.67 3.19 -33.16
C ILE A 251 -14.01 1.83 -33.74
N THR A 252 -14.60 0.97 -32.93
CA THR A 252 -14.86 -0.43 -33.26
C THR A 252 -16.35 -0.76 -33.14
N LYS A 253 -16.89 -1.48 -34.13
CA LYS A 253 -18.24 -2.06 -34.05
C LYS A 253 -18.20 -3.33 -33.22
N VAL A 254 -18.96 -3.37 -32.13
CA VAL A 254 -19.08 -4.55 -31.26
C VAL A 254 -20.48 -5.15 -31.36
N ASN A 255 -20.55 -6.49 -31.32
CA ASN A 255 -21.82 -7.19 -31.24
C ASN A 255 -22.35 -7.14 -29.80
N ILE A 256 -23.49 -6.51 -29.60
CA ILE A 256 -24.16 -6.40 -28.28
C ILE A 256 -25.23 -7.49 -28.08
N GLY A 257 -25.45 -8.36 -29.08
CA GLY A 257 -26.38 -9.48 -28.97
C GLY A 257 -25.75 -10.71 -28.31
N VAL A 258 -26.61 -11.63 -27.86
CA VAL A 258 -26.17 -12.92 -27.31
C VAL A 258 -26.27 -14.01 -28.38
N ARG A 259 -25.45 -15.04 -28.27
CA ARG A 259 -25.48 -16.25 -29.11
C ARG A 259 -26.27 -17.34 -28.40
N ASN A 260 -26.60 -18.44 -29.12
CA ASN A 260 -27.36 -19.56 -28.59
C ASN A 260 -26.57 -20.53 -27.72
N ASN A 261 -25.23 -20.36 -27.64
CA ASN A 261 -24.36 -21.22 -26.86
C ASN A 261 -24.22 -20.69 -25.41
N PRO A 262 -23.86 -21.56 -24.45
CA PRO A 262 -23.44 -21.10 -23.14
C PRO A 262 -22.36 -20.01 -23.24
N GLY A 263 -22.41 -19.02 -22.36
CA GLY A 263 -21.49 -17.90 -22.33
C GLY A 263 -20.94 -17.64 -20.94
N ILE A 264 -19.75 -17.06 -20.88
CA ILE A 264 -19.12 -16.56 -19.65
C ILE A 264 -19.12 -15.04 -19.73
N LEU A 265 -19.75 -14.40 -18.76
CA LEU A 265 -19.69 -12.95 -18.62
C LEU A 265 -18.39 -12.58 -17.91
N VAL A 266 -17.56 -11.79 -18.58
CA VAL A 266 -16.34 -11.21 -18.01
C VAL A 266 -16.55 -9.72 -17.80
N SER A 267 -16.26 -9.23 -16.60
CA SER A 267 -16.35 -7.83 -16.21
C SER A 267 -15.01 -7.37 -15.63
N GLY A 268 -14.62 -6.12 -15.88
CA GLY A 268 -13.37 -5.54 -15.42
C GLY A 268 -12.74 -4.65 -16.49
N HIS A 269 -11.63 -3.99 -16.11
CA HIS A 269 -10.93 -3.08 -17.02
C HIS A 269 -9.44 -3.40 -17.20
N ASP A 270 -8.89 -4.37 -16.44
CA ASP A 270 -7.47 -4.70 -16.46
C ASP A 270 -7.14 -5.57 -17.68
N LEU A 271 -6.50 -4.96 -18.68
CA LEU A 271 -6.19 -5.64 -19.94
C LEU A 271 -5.25 -6.83 -19.74
N LYS A 272 -4.28 -6.72 -18.82
CA LYS A 272 -3.37 -7.83 -18.52
C LYS A 272 -4.08 -9.01 -17.89
N ASP A 273 -5.00 -8.78 -16.98
CA ASP A 273 -5.77 -9.83 -16.32
C ASP A 273 -6.70 -10.52 -17.34
N LEU A 274 -7.33 -9.75 -18.24
CA LEU A 274 -8.12 -10.30 -19.33
C LEU A 274 -7.27 -11.15 -20.29
N GLU A 275 -6.06 -10.68 -20.65
CA GLU A 275 -5.12 -11.45 -21.48
C GLU A 275 -4.78 -12.79 -20.82
N LEU A 276 -4.50 -12.80 -19.53
CA LEU A 276 -4.17 -14.01 -18.78
C LEU A 276 -5.37 -14.95 -18.67
N LEU A 277 -6.57 -14.43 -18.43
CA LEU A 277 -7.81 -15.22 -18.41
C LEU A 277 -8.07 -15.90 -19.76
N LEU A 278 -7.87 -15.20 -20.87
CA LEU A 278 -8.09 -15.74 -22.20
C LEU A 278 -7.04 -16.80 -22.61
N LYS A 279 -5.90 -16.87 -21.92
CA LYS A 279 -4.86 -17.88 -22.13
C LYS A 279 -5.10 -19.18 -21.37
N GLN A 280 -5.95 -19.17 -20.34
CA GLN A 280 -6.39 -20.36 -19.61
C GLN A 280 -7.43 -21.16 -20.41
#